data_9dbc990a9e9684c02c87f60246ee21f9
#
_entry.id   9dbc990a9e9684c02c87f60246ee21f9
#
_cell.length_a   1.000
_cell.length_b   1.000
_cell.length_c   1.000
_cell.angle_alpha   90.00
_cell.angle_beta   90.00
_cell.angle_gamma   90.00
#
_symmetry.space_group_name_H-M   'P 1'
#
loop_
_entity.id
_entity.type
_entity.pdbx_description
1 polymer ?
#
loop_
_entity_poly.entity_id
_entity_poly.type
_entity_poly.pdbx_seq_one_letter_code
_entity_poly.pdbx_strand_id
1 'polypeptide(L)'
;MTGQAFLLPEIAEILSAGGIEDAVPEARWILEDAADAEQARSIAKRRARHEPLQYLLGKWEFYGLTMYVGEGVLIPRADTETLVEAVLTRLPDRSGQMIADLCTGSGCIALALAAHMEHTRFAGLERSAAALQYAEKNLALHRFPNVTFSCADVLDEAAAGQYHGLAAIVCNPPYLTEAEMQNLQEEVRYEPESALFGEPDGLHFYREITRLWRETLKPGGLLAYEVGYTQAAAVGEILSQNSFEQIERIRDLNGIERVVLGYRNP
;
A
#
# COMPACT_ATOMS: atom_id res chain seq x y z
N MET A 1 7.27 3.39 -34.88
CA MET A 1 8.15 2.39 -34.23
C MET A 1 9.66 2.60 -34.49
N THR A 2 10.10 3.43 -35.39
CA THR A 2 11.52 3.60 -35.77
C THR A 2 12.30 4.68 -34.97
N GLY A 3 11.65 5.58 -34.28
CA GLY A 3 12.32 6.63 -33.48
C GLY A 3 12.72 6.20 -32.07
N GLN A 4 11.94 5.34 -31.43
CA GLN A 4 12.17 4.91 -30.03
C GLN A 4 13.39 3.99 -29.89
N ALA A 5 13.71 3.18 -30.91
CA ALA A 5 14.86 2.27 -30.86
C ALA A 5 16.21 3.00 -30.76
N PHE A 6 16.32 4.23 -31.28
CA PHE A 6 17.53 5.04 -31.17
C PHE A 6 17.64 5.79 -29.84
N LEU A 7 16.53 6.01 -29.12
CA LEU A 7 16.52 6.71 -27.83
C LEU A 7 16.83 5.79 -26.64
N LEU A 8 16.55 4.49 -26.76
CA LEU A 8 16.74 3.56 -25.64
C LEU A 8 18.19 3.57 -25.07
N PRO A 9 19.25 3.52 -25.90
CA PRO A 9 20.62 3.60 -25.37
C PRO A 9 20.90 4.95 -24.69
N GLU A 10 20.41 6.06 -25.25
CA GLU A 10 20.60 7.41 -24.69
C GLU A 10 19.92 7.52 -23.33
N ILE A 11 18.66 7.10 -23.20
CA ILE A 11 17.91 7.16 -21.94
C ILE A 11 18.55 6.25 -20.89
N ALA A 12 18.94 5.02 -21.28
CA ALA A 12 19.63 4.10 -20.38
C ALA A 12 20.99 4.64 -19.90
N GLU A 13 21.74 5.35 -20.77
CA GLU A 13 22.99 6.00 -20.39
C GLU A 13 22.79 7.10 -19.35
N ILE A 14 21.76 7.96 -19.51
CA ILE A 14 21.39 8.99 -18.54
C ILE A 14 21.08 8.36 -17.18
N LEU A 15 20.29 7.28 -17.15
CA LEU A 15 19.94 6.58 -15.93
C LEU A 15 21.15 5.91 -15.26
N SER A 16 21.98 5.21 -16.05
CA SER A 16 23.20 4.57 -15.54
C SER A 16 24.19 5.58 -14.98
N ALA A 17 24.35 6.75 -15.61
CA ALA A 17 25.20 7.83 -15.12
C ALA A 17 24.68 8.40 -13.79
N GLY A 18 23.39 8.31 -13.51
CA GLY A 18 22.74 8.65 -12.23
C GLY A 18 22.78 7.53 -11.19
N GLY A 19 23.41 6.37 -11.49
CA GLY A 19 23.51 5.24 -10.57
C GLY A 19 22.27 4.37 -10.50
N ILE A 20 21.34 4.47 -11.44
CA ILE A 20 20.15 3.61 -11.50
C ILE A 20 20.55 2.21 -11.97
N GLU A 21 20.36 1.20 -11.12
CA GLU A 21 20.78 -0.18 -11.38
C GLU A 21 20.00 -0.80 -12.54
N ASP A 22 18.67 -0.61 -12.56
CA ASP A 22 17.77 -1.14 -13.60
C ASP A 22 17.59 -0.19 -14.80
N ALA A 23 18.66 0.49 -15.23
CA ALA A 23 18.63 1.55 -16.22
C ALA A 23 17.97 1.15 -17.55
N VAL A 24 18.18 -0.06 -18.05
CA VAL A 24 17.60 -0.51 -19.33
C VAL A 24 16.11 -0.84 -19.23
N PRO A 25 15.64 -1.60 -18.23
CA PRO A 25 14.21 -1.77 -17.96
C PRO A 25 13.47 -0.44 -17.76
N GLU A 26 14.00 0.44 -16.90
CA GLU A 26 13.37 1.74 -16.62
C GLU A 26 13.35 2.64 -17.88
N ALA A 27 14.41 2.63 -18.71
CA ALA A 27 14.42 3.37 -19.96
C ALA A 27 13.32 2.91 -20.94
N ARG A 28 12.97 1.62 -20.93
CA ARG A 28 11.85 1.10 -21.75
C ARG A 28 10.51 1.64 -21.22
N TRP A 29 10.26 1.59 -19.91
CA TRP A 29 9.04 2.11 -19.32
C TRP A 29 8.89 3.61 -19.57
N ILE A 30 9.99 4.39 -19.46
CA ILE A 30 9.98 5.81 -19.80
C ILE A 30 9.59 6.04 -21.26
N LEU A 31 10.15 5.27 -22.19
CA LEU A 31 9.87 5.41 -23.61
C LEU A 31 8.46 4.95 -24.01
N GLU A 32 7.90 4.00 -23.29
CA GLU A 32 6.52 3.54 -23.49
C GLU A 32 5.49 4.57 -23.04
N ASP A 33 5.82 5.36 -21.99
CA ASP A 33 4.90 6.34 -21.40
C ASP A 33 5.08 7.77 -21.96
N ALA A 34 6.29 8.15 -22.33
CA ALA A 34 6.59 9.49 -22.83
C ALA A 34 5.93 9.79 -24.18
N ALA A 35 5.30 10.96 -24.27
CA ALA A 35 4.65 11.41 -25.49
C ALA A 35 5.66 11.68 -26.64
N ASP A 36 6.88 12.10 -26.28
CA ASP A 36 7.95 12.43 -27.22
C ASP A 36 9.35 12.25 -26.60
N ALA A 37 10.38 12.46 -27.43
CA ALA A 37 11.77 12.31 -27.02
C ALA A 37 12.23 13.35 -25.98
N GLU A 38 11.65 14.55 -25.96
CA GLU A 38 11.98 15.61 -25.02
C GLU A 38 11.45 15.24 -23.63
N GLN A 39 10.22 14.77 -23.55
CA GLN A 39 9.63 14.27 -22.33
C GLN A 39 10.40 13.07 -21.78
N ALA A 40 10.79 12.09 -22.63
CA ALA A 40 11.58 10.95 -22.21
C ALA A 40 12.91 11.37 -21.56
N ARG A 41 13.63 12.31 -22.19
CA ARG A 41 14.86 12.87 -21.62
C ARG A 41 14.63 13.63 -20.32
N SER A 42 13.54 14.38 -20.22
CA SER A 42 13.17 15.10 -19.00
C SER A 42 12.94 14.14 -17.84
N ILE A 43 12.13 13.08 -18.08
CA ILE A 43 11.88 12.02 -17.10
C ILE A 43 13.20 11.36 -16.69
N ALA A 44 14.03 10.93 -17.63
CA ALA A 44 15.29 10.26 -17.35
C ALA A 44 16.25 11.13 -16.50
N LYS A 45 16.33 12.43 -16.79
CA LYS A 45 17.16 13.37 -16.01
C LYS A 45 16.65 13.57 -14.57
N ARG A 46 15.35 13.53 -14.34
CA ARG A 46 14.75 13.58 -13.01
C ARG A 46 14.99 12.28 -12.27
N ARG A 47 14.76 11.14 -12.95
CA ARG A 47 15.01 9.80 -12.41
C ARG A 47 16.48 9.59 -12.03
N ALA A 48 17.42 10.08 -12.85
CA ALA A 48 18.87 10.07 -12.53
C ALA A 48 19.25 10.90 -11.30
N ARG A 49 18.31 11.65 -10.70
CA ARG A 49 18.43 12.31 -9.40
C ARG A 49 17.65 11.57 -8.31
N HIS A 50 17.36 10.31 -8.54
CA HIS A 50 16.61 9.41 -7.65
C HIS A 50 15.16 9.83 -7.37
N GLU A 51 14.55 10.70 -8.20
CA GLU A 51 13.10 10.90 -8.12
C GLU A 51 12.38 9.59 -8.51
N PRO A 52 11.39 9.12 -7.73
CA PRO A 52 10.74 7.84 -8.00
C PRO A 52 10.16 7.77 -9.40
N LEU A 53 10.51 6.70 -10.14
CA LEU A 53 10.01 6.51 -11.50
C LEU A 53 8.48 6.52 -11.55
N GLN A 54 7.83 5.92 -10.57
CA GLN A 54 6.38 5.85 -10.45
C GLN A 54 5.73 7.24 -10.38
N TYR A 55 6.36 8.17 -9.66
CA TYR A 55 5.88 9.56 -9.60
C TYR A 55 6.06 10.27 -10.94
N LEU A 56 7.17 10.00 -11.62
CA LEU A 56 7.47 10.58 -12.93
C LEU A 56 6.51 10.11 -14.03
N LEU A 57 6.09 8.84 -13.96
CA LEU A 57 5.10 8.25 -14.86
C LEU A 57 3.65 8.59 -14.43
N GLY A 58 3.45 8.95 -13.16
CA GLY A 58 2.13 9.27 -12.60
C GLY A 58 1.19 8.10 -12.42
N LYS A 59 1.67 6.88 -12.67
CA LYS A 59 0.93 5.63 -12.55
C LYS A 59 1.86 4.46 -12.26
N TRP A 60 1.33 3.42 -11.64
CA TRP A 60 2.02 2.18 -11.35
C TRP A 60 1.06 1.00 -11.38
N GLU A 61 1.55 -0.21 -11.53
CA GLU A 61 0.72 -1.40 -11.45
C GLU A 61 0.73 -1.99 -10.05
N PHE A 62 -0.44 -2.43 -9.58
CA PHE A 62 -0.61 -3.16 -8.32
C PHE A 62 -1.71 -4.19 -8.48
N TYR A 63 -1.39 -5.45 -8.25
CA TYR A 63 -2.31 -6.59 -8.33
C TYR A 63 -3.13 -6.63 -9.63
N GLY A 64 -2.49 -6.33 -10.75
CA GLY A 64 -3.12 -6.27 -12.08
C GLY A 64 -3.98 -5.02 -12.34
N LEU A 65 -3.99 -4.05 -11.42
CA LEU A 65 -4.69 -2.78 -11.58
C LEU A 65 -3.71 -1.64 -11.83
N THR A 66 -4.00 -0.77 -12.79
CA THR A 66 -3.28 0.49 -12.95
C THR A 66 -3.71 1.47 -11.84
N MET A 67 -2.74 1.95 -11.05
CA MET A 67 -2.96 2.91 -9.98
C MET A 67 -2.31 4.24 -10.32
N TYR A 68 -3.05 5.33 -10.24
CA TYR A 68 -2.46 6.67 -10.24
C TYR A 68 -1.71 6.90 -8.93
N VAL A 69 -0.51 7.39 -9.04
CA VAL A 69 0.38 7.74 -7.93
C VAL A 69 1.11 9.04 -8.21
N GLY A 70 1.67 9.66 -7.19
CA GLY A 70 2.47 10.88 -7.30
C GLY A 70 2.81 11.43 -5.93
N GLU A 71 3.34 12.63 -5.88
CA GLU A 71 3.74 13.28 -4.63
C GLU A 71 2.59 13.30 -3.61
N GLY A 72 2.89 12.91 -2.38
CA GLY A 72 1.93 12.90 -1.26
C GLY A 72 1.20 11.58 -1.02
N VAL A 73 1.47 10.52 -1.78
CA VAL A 73 0.95 9.17 -1.53
C VAL A 73 2.05 8.12 -1.57
N LEU A 74 1.97 7.11 -0.72
CA LEU A 74 2.86 5.94 -0.77
C LEU A 74 2.70 5.21 -2.09
N ILE A 75 3.80 4.90 -2.75
CA ILE A 75 3.80 4.08 -3.96
C ILE A 75 3.44 2.63 -3.58
N PRO A 76 2.42 2.01 -4.19
CA PRO A 76 2.08 0.61 -3.92
C PRO A 76 3.29 -0.32 -4.12
N ARG A 77 3.56 -1.19 -3.13
CA ARG A 77 4.68 -2.13 -3.15
C ARG A 77 4.21 -3.52 -3.57
N ALA A 78 5.03 -4.24 -4.31
CA ALA A 78 4.74 -5.63 -4.67
C ALA A 78 4.57 -6.54 -3.44
N ASP A 79 5.31 -6.26 -2.34
CA ASP A 79 5.20 -7.01 -1.09
C ASP A 79 3.78 -6.91 -0.49
N THR A 80 3.08 -5.78 -0.67
CA THR A 80 1.70 -5.55 -0.21
C THR A 80 0.69 -6.47 -0.92
N GLU A 81 1.00 -6.99 -2.10
CA GLU A 81 0.17 -7.99 -2.79
C GLU A 81 0.01 -9.27 -1.96
N THR A 82 1.00 -9.60 -1.11
CA THR A 82 0.91 -10.71 -0.15
C THR A 82 -0.25 -10.51 0.84
N LEU A 83 -0.52 -9.26 1.27
CA LEU A 83 -1.66 -8.97 2.15
C LEU A 83 -2.99 -9.17 1.42
N VAL A 84 -3.10 -8.72 0.17
CA VAL A 84 -4.29 -8.95 -0.67
C VAL A 84 -4.57 -10.45 -0.83
N GLU A 85 -3.57 -11.23 -1.21
CA GLU A 85 -3.67 -12.69 -1.38
C GLU A 85 -4.06 -13.40 -0.09
N ALA A 86 -3.47 -12.97 1.05
CA ALA A 86 -3.78 -13.52 2.37
C ALA A 86 -5.27 -13.35 2.73
N VAL A 87 -5.87 -12.22 2.37
CA VAL A 87 -7.29 -11.94 2.61
C VAL A 87 -8.18 -12.73 1.64
N LEU A 88 -7.89 -12.71 0.34
CA LEU A 88 -8.68 -13.41 -0.67
C LEU A 88 -8.75 -14.92 -0.44
N THR A 89 -7.68 -15.53 0.07
CA THR A 89 -7.65 -16.97 0.37
C THR A 89 -8.41 -17.36 1.64
N ARG A 90 -8.71 -16.41 2.53
CA ARG A 90 -9.36 -16.66 3.84
C ARG A 90 -10.79 -16.19 3.94
N LEU A 91 -11.16 -15.21 3.14
CA LEU A 91 -12.51 -14.64 3.19
C LEU A 91 -13.27 -14.91 1.91
N PRO A 92 -14.42 -15.60 1.98
CA PRO A 92 -15.30 -15.75 0.83
C PRO A 92 -15.98 -14.42 0.51
N ASP A 93 -16.19 -14.13 -0.78
CA ASP A 93 -17.03 -13.01 -1.21
C ASP A 93 -18.50 -13.28 -0.84
N ARG A 94 -19.10 -12.43 -0.02
CA ARG A 94 -20.48 -12.58 0.45
C ARG A 94 -21.19 -11.24 0.55
N SER A 95 -22.43 -11.23 0.09
CA SER A 95 -23.33 -10.10 0.28
C SER A 95 -23.50 -9.77 1.78
N GLY A 96 -23.53 -8.48 2.08
CA GLY A 96 -23.69 -7.99 3.45
C GLY A 96 -22.41 -7.92 4.29
N GLN A 97 -21.27 -8.41 3.79
CA GLN A 97 -19.97 -8.20 4.44
C GLN A 97 -19.44 -6.79 4.17
N MET A 98 -18.64 -6.30 5.10
CA MET A 98 -17.83 -5.09 4.96
C MET A 98 -16.40 -5.36 5.43
N ILE A 99 -15.44 -4.88 4.68
CA ILE A 99 -14.02 -4.88 5.01
C ILE A 99 -13.56 -3.43 5.11
N ALA A 100 -12.84 -3.09 6.16
CA ALA A 100 -12.19 -1.79 6.31
C ALA A 100 -10.72 -1.89 5.90
N ASP A 101 -10.27 -0.96 5.05
CA ASP A 101 -8.86 -0.76 4.68
C ASP A 101 -8.35 0.49 5.40
N LEU A 102 -7.59 0.28 6.47
CA LEU A 102 -7.06 1.35 7.30
C LEU A 102 -5.70 1.81 6.80
N CYS A 103 -5.48 3.13 6.79
CA CYS A 103 -4.32 3.75 6.14
C CYS A 103 -4.28 3.42 4.63
N THR A 104 -5.42 3.61 3.95
CA THR A 104 -5.65 3.10 2.59
C THR A 104 -4.72 3.70 1.52
N GLY A 105 -4.10 4.87 1.78
CA GLY A 105 -3.17 5.51 0.87
C GLY A 105 -3.77 5.79 -0.51
N SER A 106 -3.24 5.17 -1.54
CA SER A 106 -3.75 5.23 -2.91
C SER A 106 -5.04 4.42 -3.15
N GLY A 107 -5.53 3.70 -2.14
CA GLY A 107 -6.67 2.78 -2.25
C GLY A 107 -6.32 1.41 -2.83
N CYS A 108 -5.04 1.11 -3.02
CA CYS A 108 -4.60 -0.06 -3.79
C CYS A 108 -5.10 -1.39 -3.19
N ILE A 109 -5.08 -1.58 -1.85
CA ILE A 109 -5.54 -2.80 -1.20
C ILE A 109 -7.05 -2.94 -1.35
N ALA A 110 -7.84 -1.90 -1.00
CA ALA A 110 -9.29 -1.93 -1.12
C ALA A 110 -9.75 -2.20 -2.56
N LEU A 111 -9.12 -1.56 -3.55
CA LEU A 111 -9.47 -1.72 -4.96
C LEU A 111 -9.08 -3.11 -5.50
N ALA A 112 -7.90 -3.63 -5.11
CA ALA A 112 -7.49 -4.97 -5.48
C ALA A 112 -8.43 -6.05 -4.92
N LEU A 113 -8.83 -5.92 -3.65
CA LEU A 113 -9.81 -6.81 -3.05
C LEU A 113 -11.19 -6.68 -3.73
N ALA A 114 -11.63 -5.46 -4.03
CA ALA A 114 -12.93 -5.22 -4.69
C ALA A 114 -13.00 -5.82 -6.10
N ALA A 115 -11.88 -5.87 -6.83
CA ALA A 115 -11.81 -6.51 -8.14
C ALA A 115 -12.11 -8.03 -8.09
N HIS A 116 -11.95 -8.65 -6.92
CA HIS A 116 -12.15 -10.09 -6.71
C HIS A 116 -13.34 -10.42 -5.80
N MET A 117 -13.97 -9.41 -5.17
CA MET A 117 -15.04 -9.59 -4.18
C MET A 117 -16.20 -8.62 -4.47
N GLU A 118 -16.97 -8.89 -5.52
CA GLU A 118 -18.03 -7.98 -6.03
C GLU A 118 -19.18 -7.77 -5.04
N HIS A 119 -19.43 -8.73 -4.15
CA HIS A 119 -20.55 -8.71 -3.21
C HIS A 119 -20.18 -8.16 -1.82
N THR A 120 -18.90 -8.00 -1.56
CA THR A 120 -18.37 -7.44 -0.32
C THR A 120 -18.20 -5.92 -0.45
N ARG A 121 -18.54 -5.16 0.58
CA ARG A 121 -18.32 -3.70 0.62
C ARG A 121 -16.96 -3.38 1.23
N PHE A 122 -16.34 -2.31 0.74
CA PHE A 122 -15.06 -1.83 1.21
C PHE A 122 -15.16 -0.38 1.67
N ALA A 123 -14.56 -0.10 2.82
CA ALA A 123 -14.41 1.26 3.34
C ALA A 123 -12.91 1.52 3.57
N GLY A 124 -12.31 2.38 2.75
CA GLY A 124 -10.94 2.83 2.95
C GLY A 124 -10.88 4.13 3.74
N LEU A 125 -10.03 4.17 4.76
CA LEU A 125 -9.83 5.33 5.62
C LEU A 125 -8.41 5.88 5.45
N GLU A 126 -8.31 7.19 5.19
CA GLU A 126 -7.05 7.89 5.00
C GLU A 126 -7.11 9.28 5.68
N ARG A 127 -6.08 9.62 6.45
CA ARG A 127 -6.01 10.94 7.08
C ARG A 127 -5.38 12.01 6.18
N SER A 128 -4.53 11.61 5.24
CA SER A 128 -3.89 12.51 4.28
C SER A 128 -4.86 12.88 3.16
N ALA A 129 -5.24 14.15 3.07
CA ALA A 129 -6.08 14.63 1.98
C ALA A 129 -5.41 14.47 0.61
N ALA A 130 -4.07 14.54 0.54
CA ALA A 130 -3.33 14.32 -0.70
C ALA A 130 -3.41 12.86 -1.15
N ALA A 131 -3.19 11.89 -0.25
CA ALA A 131 -3.31 10.47 -0.56
C ALA A 131 -4.76 10.09 -0.92
N LEU A 132 -5.75 10.64 -0.19
CA LEU A 132 -7.17 10.42 -0.47
C LEU A 132 -7.57 10.85 -1.88
N GLN A 133 -6.99 11.93 -2.42
CA GLN A 133 -7.25 12.34 -3.80
C GLN A 133 -6.79 11.28 -4.81
N TYR A 134 -5.69 10.57 -4.54
CA TYR A 134 -5.27 9.44 -5.37
C TYR A 134 -6.21 8.25 -5.22
N ALA A 135 -6.65 7.91 -4.01
CA ALA A 135 -7.63 6.84 -3.80
C ALA A 135 -8.93 7.11 -4.59
N GLU A 136 -9.47 8.31 -4.52
CA GLU A 136 -10.67 8.72 -5.26
C GLU A 136 -10.45 8.70 -6.78
N LYS A 137 -9.27 9.16 -7.25
CA LYS A 137 -8.91 9.11 -8.66
C LYS A 137 -8.82 7.67 -9.17
N ASN A 138 -8.27 6.77 -8.37
CA ASN A 138 -8.16 5.35 -8.67
C ASN A 138 -9.53 4.67 -8.66
N LEU A 139 -10.40 5.01 -7.70
CA LEU A 139 -11.78 4.54 -7.69
C LEU A 139 -12.55 4.98 -8.94
N ALA A 140 -12.37 6.25 -9.35
CA ALA A 140 -13.00 6.78 -10.56
C ALA A 140 -12.51 6.07 -11.84
N LEU A 141 -11.24 5.62 -11.87
CA LEU A 141 -10.67 4.85 -12.97
C LEU A 141 -11.31 3.46 -13.07
N HIS A 142 -11.37 2.74 -11.94
CA HIS A 142 -11.81 1.34 -11.90
C HIS A 142 -13.32 1.17 -11.73
N ARG A 143 -14.00 2.19 -11.16
CA ARG A 143 -15.47 2.26 -11.03
C ARG A 143 -16.09 1.11 -10.22
N PHE A 144 -15.44 0.67 -9.16
CA PHE A 144 -15.99 -0.33 -8.25
C PHE A 144 -17.10 0.28 -7.37
N PRO A 145 -18.37 -0.12 -7.54
CA PRO A 145 -19.51 0.50 -6.85
C PRO A 145 -19.58 0.12 -5.36
N ASN A 146 -18.82 -0.89 -4.96
CA ASN A 146 -18.78 -1.44 -3.61
C ASN A 146 -17.62 -0.87 -2.75
N VAL A 147 -16.90 0.12 -3.24
CA VAL A 147 -15.79 0.80 -2.53
C VAL A 147 -16.19 2.23 -2.20
N THR A 148 -15.84 2.67 -1.00
CA THR A 148 -15.93 4.06 -0.56
C THR A 148 -14.66 4.47 0.17
N PHE A 149 -14.21 5.71 -0.03
CA PHE A 149 -13.10 6.28 0.71
C PHE A 149 -13.56 7.43 1.58
N SER A 150 -12.92 7.63 2.73
CA SER A 150 -13.23 8.73 3.65
C SER A 150 -11.96 9.29 4.31
N CYS A 151 -12.01 10.62 4.58
CA CYS A 151 -10.96 11.26 5.35
C CYS A 151 -11.18 10.98 6.85
N ALA A 152 -10.30 10.18 7.45
CA ALA A 152 -10.39 9.86 8.87
C ALA A 152 -8.99 9.48 9.41
N ASP A 153 -8.72 9.84 10.65
CA ASP A 153 -7.58 9.33 11.40
C ASP A 153 -7.98 7.99 12.05
N VAL A 154 -7.30 6.92 11.69
CA VAL A 154 -7.56 5.58 12.23
C VAL A 154 -7.20 5.44 13.71
N LEU A 155 -6.45 6.41 14.25
CA LEU A 155 -6.13 6.51 15.68
C LEU A 155 -7.20 7.30 16.48
N ASP A 156 -8.21 7.84 15.80
CA ASP A 156 -9.35 8.49 16.48
C ASP A 156 -10.42 7.44 16.83
N GLU A 157 -10.75 7.34 18.13
CA GLU A 157 -11.81 6.45 18.63
C GLU A 157 -13.17 6.75 18.00
N ALA A 158 -13.45 8.02 17.67
CA ALA A 158 -14.68 8.40 17.00
C ALA A 158 -14.76 7.86 15.57
N ALA A 159 -13.63 7.68 14.88
CA ALA A 159 -13.58 7.06 13.57
C ALA A 159 -13.93 5.57 13.67
N ALA A 160 -13.30 4.84 14.60
CA ALA A 160 -13.59 3.42 14.84
C ALA A 160 -15.04 3.21 15.27
N GLY A 161 -15.59 4.08 16.11
CA GLY A 161 -16.97 4.00 16.61
C GLY A 161 -18.07 4.10 15.55
N GLN A 162 -17.75 4.46 14.30
CA GLN A 162 -18.68 4.46 13.17
C GLN A 162 -18.86 3.08 12.54
N TYR A 163 -18.02 2.09 12.88
CA TYR A 163 -17.98 0.78 12.24
C TYR A 163 -18.33 -0.33 13.22
N HIS A 164 -19.17 -1.26 12.78
CA HIS A 164 -19.59 -2.42 13.57
C HIS A 164 -19.78 -3.64 12.67
N GLY A 165 -19.44 -4.80 13.19
CA GLY A 165 -19.67 -6.07 12.51
C GLY A 165 -18.83 -6.27 11.23
N LEU A 166 -17.66 -5.64 11.17
CA LEU A 166 -16.73 -5.81 10.06
C LEU A 166 -16.33 -7.28 9.91
N ALA A 167 -16.32 -7.77 8.67
CA ALA A 167 -15.82 -9.11 8.37
C ALA A 167 -14.31 -9.20 8.46
N ALA A 168 -13.64 -8.12 8.06
CA ALA A 168 -12.20 -7.96 8.22
C ALA A 168 -11.79 -6.49 8.32
N ILE A 169 -10.59 -6.32 8.85
CA ILE A 169 -9.79 -5.12 8.77
C ILE A 169 -8.48 -5.51 8.10
N VAL A 170 -8.07 -4.74 7.11
CA VAL A 170 -6.77 -4.83 6.46
C VAL A 170 -6.03 -3.51 6.67
N CYS A 171 -4.72 -3.57 6.86
CA CYS A 171 -3.95 -2.36 7.07
C CYS A 171 -2.48 -2.56 6.68
N ASN A 172 -1.97 -1.62 5.91
CA ASN A 172 -0.54 -1.39 5.74
C ASN A 172 -0.21 -0.06 6.43
N PRO A 173 0.02 -0.04 7.76
CA PRO A 173 0.25 1.19 8.49
C PRO A 173 1.69 1.67 8.32
N PRO A 174 2.00 2.94 8.64
CA PRO A 174 3.39 3.38 8.83
C PRO A 174 4.08 2.52 9.89
N TYR A 175 5.27 1.97 9.55
CA TYR A 175 5.95 1.01 10.41
C TYR A 175 7.46 1.21 10.54
N LEU A 176 8.05 2.18 9.83
CA LEU A 176 9.49 2.43 9.93
C LEU A 176 9.85 3.04 11.28
N THR A 177 10.91 2.53 11.87
CA THR A 177 11.50 3.06 13.11
C THR A 177 12.25 4.36 12.85
N GLU A 178 12.54 5.12 13.91
CA GLU A 178 13.37 6.33 13.82
C GLU A 178 14.74 6.06 13.19
N ALA A 179 15.36 4.93 13.48
CA ALA A 179 16.66 4.54 12.92
C ALA A 179 16.57 4.22 11.41
N GLU A 180 15.47 3.59 10.96
CA GLU A 180 15.23 3.30 9.55
C GLU A 180 14.94 4.57 8.77
N MET A 181 14.19 5.53 9.34
CA MET A 181 13.93 6.83 8.73
C MET A 181 15.21 7.63 8.45
N GLN A 182 16.25 7.46 9.25
CA GLN A 182 17.56 8.10 9.02
C GLN A 182 18.35 7.47 7.85
N ASN A 183 18.00 6.24 7.46
CA ASN A 183 18.72 5.44 6.47
C ASN A 183 17.87 5.08 5.23
N LEU A 184 16.89 5.91 4.90
CA LEU A 184 16.04 5.71 3.73
C LEU A 184 16.84 5.75 2.43
N GLN A 185 16.47 4.88 1.49
CA GLN A 185 16.89 5.00 0.09
C GLN A 185 16.50 6.37 -0.46
N GLU A 186 17.27 6.88 -1.41
CA GLU A 186 17.07 8.23 -1.94
C GLU A 186 15.66 8.42 -2.53
N GLU A 187 15.13 7.43 -3.23
CA GLU A 187 13.78 7.43 -3.79
C GLU A 187 12.70 7.53 -2.72
N VAL A 188 12.86 6.80 -1.62
CA VAL A 188 11.85 6.75 -0.53
C VAL A 188 11.73 8.09 0.19
N ARG A 189 12.76 8.93 0.15
CA ARG A 189 12.73 10.29 0.72
C ARG A 189 11.76 11.24 0.01
N TYR A 190 11.31 10.92 -1.18
CA TYR A 190 10.26 11.67 -1.90
C TYR A 190 8.86 11.31 -1.43
N GLU A 191 8.70 10.19 -0.74
CA GLU A 191 7.41 9.73 -0.26
C GLU A 191 7.05 10.41 1.07
N PRO A 192 5.75 10.54 1.39
CA PRO A 192 5.34 11.27 2.59
C PRO A 192 5.81 10.56 3.87
N GLU A 193 6.52 11.26 4.73
CA GLU A 193 7.00 10.76 6.03
C GLU A 193 5.86 10.14 6.86
N SER A 194 4.67 10.75 6.80
CA SER A 194 3.48 10.27 7.51
C SER A 194 2.95 8.90 7.05
N ALA A 195 3.38 8.42 5.88
CA ALA A 195 3.07 7.08 5.38
C ALA A 195 4.17 6.06 5.69
N LEU A 196 5.31 6.52 6.23
CA LEU A 196 6.49 5.69 6.50
C LEU A 196 6.76 5.53 8.00
N PHE A 197 6.75 6.63 8.76
CA PHE A 197 7.18 6.67 10.15
C PHE A 197 6.14 6.07 11.10
N GLY A 198 6.48 4.93 11.69
CA GLY A 198 5.67 4.17 12.65
C GLY A 198 5.93 4.49 14.10
N GLU A 199 6.42 5.72 14.40
CA GLU A 199 6.92 6.13 15.71
C GLU A 199 8.24 5.42 16.09
N PRO A 200 8.91 5.73 17.24
CA PRO A 200 10.31 5.32 17.46
C PRO A 200 10.60 3.83 17.32
N ASP A 201 9.67 2.96 17.72
CA ASP A 201 9.83 1.50 17.65
C ASP A 201 9.09 0.84 16.46
N GLY A 202 8.42 1.65 15.63
CA GLY A 202 7.68 1.17 14.46
C GLY A 202 6.43 0.35 14.77
N LEU A 203 6.02 0.25 16.05
CA LEU A 203 4.90 -0.61 16.47
C LEU A 203 3.67 0.17 16.99
N HIS A 204 3.74 1.49 16.98
CA HIS A 204 2.68 2.34 17.55
C HIS A 204 1.33 2.09 16.86
N PHE A 205 1.29 2.13 15.54
CA PHE A 205 0.05 1.94 14.78
C PHE A 205 -0.56 0.55 15.01
N TYR A 206 0.24 -0.50 15.06
CA TYR A 206 -0.26 -1.86 15.33
C TYR A 206 -0.94 -1.95 16.70
N ARG A 207 -0.33 -1.36 17.75
CA ARG A 207 -0.91 -1.34 19.10
C ARG A 207 -2.23 -0.59 19.15
N GLU A 208 -2.23 0.64 18.63
CA GLU A 208 -3.40 1.51 18.74
C GLU A 208 -4.55 1.05 17.83
N ILE A 209 -4.28 0.67 16.60
CA ILE A 209 -5.31 0.14 15.71
C ILE A 209 -5.90 -1.15 16.28
N THR A 210 -5.08 -2.09 16.75
CA THR A 210 -5.58 -3.33 17.35
C THR A 210 -6.49 -3.03 18.55
N ARG A 211 -6.10 -2.11 19.43
CA ARG A 211 -6.89 -1.71 20.61
C ARG A 211 -8.21 -1.04 20.23
N LEU A 212 -8.17 -0.07 19.32
CA LEU A 212 -9.32 0.75 18.96
C LEU A 212 -10.33 0.00 18.06
N TRP A 213 -9.83 -0.79 17.13
CA TRP A 213 -10.67 -1.39 16.07
C TRP A 213 -11.10 -2.83 16.34
N ARG A 214 -10.55 -3.48 17.37
CA ARG A 214 -10.92 -4.86 17.72
C ARG A 214 -12.43 -5.05 17.85
N GLU A 215 -13.11 -4.16 18.56
CA GLU A 215 -14.54 -4.27 18.83
C GLU A 215 -15.43 -3.96 17.62
N THR A 216 -14.88 -3.39 16.56
CA THR A 216 -15.61 -3.16 15.29
C THR A 216 -15.75 -4.42 14.46
N LEU A 217 -14.86 -5.40 14.65
CA LEU A 217 -14.94 -6.70 14.01
C LEU A 217 -16.11 -7.52 14.57
N LYS A 218 -16.77 -8.30 13.72
CA LYS A 218 -17.67 -9.37 14.20
C LYS A 218 -16.89 -10.47 14.90
N PRO A 219 -17.51 -11.30 15.76
CA PRO A 219 -16.89 -12.52 16.27
C PRO A 219 -16.35 -13.38 15.11
N GLY A 220 -15.09 -13.83 15.19
CA GLY A 220 -14.40 -14.51 14.09
C GLY A 220 -14.01 -13.60 12.92
N GLY A 221 -14.12 -12.28 13.06
CA GLY A 221 -13.63 -11.32 12.06
C GLY A 221 -12.10 -11.29 11.99
N LEU A 222 -11.57 -11.06 10.81
CA LEU A 222 -10.14 -11.09 10.49
C LEU A 222 -9.51 -9.72 10.70
N LEU A 223 -8.35 -9.66 11.34
CA LEU A 223 -7.44 -8.51 11.31
C LEU A 223 -6.15 -8.93 10.63
N ALA A 224 -5.76 -8.22 9.57
CA ALA A 224 -4.57 -8.52 8.79
C ALA A 224 -3.71 -7.27 8.57
N TYR A 225 -2.43 -7.38 8.92
CA TYR A 225 -1.44 -6.31 8.78
C TYR A 225 -0.34 -6.69 7.82
N GLU A 226 0.10 -5.73 6.98
CA GLU A 226 1.45 -5.75 6.47
C GLU A 226 2.42 -5.35 7.59
N VAL A 227 3.64 -5.94 7.60
CA VAL A 227 4.65 -5.68 8.63
C VAL A 227 6.04 -5.50 8.04
N GLY A 228 6.86 -4.70 8.70
CA GLY A 228 8.29 -4.60 8.41
C GLY A 228 9.01 -5.94 8.63
N TYR A 229 10.13 -6.13 7.96
CA TYR A 229 10.85 -7.42 7.85
C TYR A 229 11.28 -8.05 9.20
N THR A 230 11.31 -7.28 10.29
CA THR A 230 11.66 -7.78 11.64
C THR A 230 10.48 -7.77 12.61
N GLN A 231 9.31 -7.28 12.22
CA GLN A 231 8.22 -6.94 13.15
C GLN A 231 7.19 -8.05 13.35
N ALA A 232 7.19 -9.09 12.50
CA ALA A 232 6.14 -10.12 12.51
C ALA A 232 5.93 -10.80 13.88
N ALA A 233 7.00 -11.05 14.64
CA ALA A 233 6.89 -11.62 15.97
C ALA A 233 6.19 -10.68 16.95
N ALA A 234 6.62 -9.42 17.01
CA ALA A 234 6.07 -8.42 17.92
C ALA A 234 4.60 -8.10 17.60
N VAL A 235 4.25 -8.00 16.31
CA VAL A 235 2.85 -7.78 15.90
C VAL A 235 1.98 -8.99 16.24
N GLY A 236 2.50 -10.22 16.09
CA GLY A 236 1.81 -11.43 16.55
C GLY A 236 1.52 -11.42 18.07
N GLU A 237 2.47 -10.93 18.87
CA GLU A 237 2.27 -10.75 20.31
C GLU A 237 1.21 -9.69 20.63
N ILE A 238 1.20 -8.55 19.91
CA ILE A 238 0.17 -7.52 20.04
C ILE A 238 -1.21 -8.12 19.78
N LEU A 239 -1.39 -8.89 18.71
CA LEU A 239 -2.66 -9.56 18.42
C LEU A 239 -3.05 -10.53 19.54
N SER A 240 -2.13 -11.37 20.00
CA SER A 240 -2.38 -12.35 21.09
C SER A 240 -2.82 -11.66 22.40
N GLN A 241 -2.16 -10.58 22.79
CA GLN A 241 -2.48 -9.80 23.98
C GLN A 241 -3.85 -9.10 23.90
N ASN A 242 -4.36 -8.87 22.68
CA ASN A 242 -5.67 -8.30 22.40
C ASN A 242 -6.72 -9.36 22.04
N SER A 243 -6.55 -10.61 22.48
CA SER A 243 -7.52 -11.71 22.32
C SER A 243 -7.87 -12.02 20.87
N PHE A 244 -6.88 -11.95 19.98
CA PHE A 244 -6.94 -12.57 18.66
C PHE A 244 -6.40 -14.00 18.74
N GLU A 245 -7.00 -14.90 18.00
CA GLU A 245 -6.62 -16.32 17.91
C GLU A 245 -6.19 -16.71 16.50
N GLN A 246 -5.67 -17.92 16.32
CA GLN A 246 -5.23 -18.43 15.04
C GLN A 246 -4.29 -17.46 14.31
N ILE A 247 -3.32 -16.92 15.08
CA ILE A 247 -2.37 -15.94 14.55
C ILE A 247 -1.43 -16.64 13.57
N GLU A 248 -1.41 -16.11 12.34
CA GLU A 248 -0.55 -16.59 11.25
C GLU A 248 0.45 -15.52 10.85
N ARG A 249 1.63 -15.97 10.40
CA ARG A 249 2.66 -15.15 9.77
C ARG A 249 2.88 -15.67 8.37
N ILE A 250 2.72 -14.82 7.37
CA ILE A 250 2.78 -15.21 5.97
C ILE A 250 4.00 -14.56 5.34
N ARG A 251 4.71 -15.35 4.55
CA ARG A 251 5.91 -14.89 3.85
C ARG A 251 5.57 -14.42 2.44
N ASP A 252 6.27 -13.38 2.01
CA ASP A 252 6.28 -12.96 0.62
C ASP A 252 7.07 -13.93 -0.28
N LEU A 253 7.17 -13.63 -1.57
CA LEU A 253 7.89 -14.44 -2.54
C LEU A 253 9.41 -14.51 -2.27
N ASN A 254 9.95 -13.57 -1.49
CA ASN A 254 11.36 -13.53 -1.09
C ASN A 254 11.60 -14.32 0.22
N GLY A 255 10.55 -14.90 0.81
CA GLY A 255 10.63 -15.65 2.06
C GLY A 255 10.65 -14.78 3.32
N ILE A 256 10.38 -13.49 3.23
CA ILE A 256 10.31 -12.55 4.34
C ILE A 256 8.90 -12.56 4.93
N GLU A 257 8.76 -12.64 6.25
CA GLU A 257 7.47 -12.52 6.93
C GLU A 257 6.92 -11.10 6.71
N ARG A 258 5.87 -11.02 5.89
CA ARG A 258 5.32 -9.73 5.43
C ARG A 258 3.91 -9.46 5.90
N VAL A 259 3.16 -10.51 6.26
CA VAL A 259 1.80 -10.37 6.76
C VAL A 259 1.65 -11.07 8.10
N VAL A 260 1.00 -10.40 9.04
CA VAL A 260 0.54 -10.99 10.31
C VAL A 260 -0.97 -10.81 10.38
N LEU A 261 -1.68 -11.89 10.64
CA LEU A 261 -3.12 -11.86 10.77
C LEU A 261 -3.60 -12.70 11.96
N GLY A 262 -4.82 -12.43 12.38
CA GLY A 262 -5.49 -13.19 13.45
C GLY A 262 -6.99 -12.96 13.41
N TYR A 263 -7.74 -13.81 14.09
CA TYR A 263 -9.20 -13.76 14.16
C TYR A 263 -9.66 -13.29 15.54
N ARG A 264 -10.61 -12.35 15.56
CA ARG A 264 -11.23 -11.91 16.81
C ARG A 264 -11.94 -13.07 17.49
N ASN A 265 -11.61 -13.30 18.77
CA ASN A 265 -12.35 -14.25 19.62
C ASN A 265 -13.84 -13.91 19.68
N PRO A 266 -14.73 -14.94 19.78
CA PRO A 266 -16.16 -14.74 19.99
C PRO A 266 -16.54 -13.87 21.18
#